data_a3176881f902b1714aa075b7c1a8f68c
#
_entry.id   a3176881f902b1714aa075b7c1a8f68c
#
_cell.length_a   1.000
_cell.length_b   1.000
_cell.length_c   1.000
_cell.angle_alpha   90.00
_cell.angle_beta   90.00
_cell.angle_gamma   90.00
#
_symmetry.space_group_name_H-M   'P 1'
#
loop_
_entity.id
_entity.type
_entity.pdbx_description
1 polymer ?
#
loop_
_entity_poly.entity_id
_entity_poly.type
_entity_poly.pdbx_seq_one_letter_code
_entity_poly.pdbx_strand_id
1 'polypeptide(L)'
;HDGPDMDALQALLHEHRPKVFFTQSLAHNPTGGSISLPKAHRVLQLAAQFNCLVVEDDPFADLQAAGAPRLAALDQLERVIYVSSFSKTLSAGLRVGYIAGAAQHINALCDLKMVTVVSTSDFVERVVHQLITTGHYRRHLARLKSRLDATLAAALKALHRVGLQVQPCGAGGYYLWVRLP
;
A
#
# COMPACT_ATOMS: atom_id res chain seq x y z
N HIS A 1 -10.46 1.38 12.08
CA HIS A 1 -9.26 2.20 11.78
C HIS A 1 -9.42 2.82 10.40
N ASP A 2 -9.55 4.14 10.36
CA ASP A 2 -9.75 4.95 9.16
C ASP A 2 -8.52 5.82 8.86
N GLY A 3 -7.34 5.41 9.31
CA GLY A 3 -6.08 6.10 9.13
C GLY A 3 -5.42 6.51 10.45
N PRO A 4 -4.31 7.28 10.40
CA PRO A 4 -3.58 7.72 11.58
C PRO A 4 -4.39 8.72 12.44
N ASP A 5 -3.95 8.87 13.68
CA ASP A 5 -4.40 9.97 14.55
C ASP A 5 -3.80 11.28 14.04
N MET A 6 -4.64 12.23 13.65
CA MET A 6 -4.19 13.45 13.00
C MET A 6 -3.53 14.43 13.97
N ASP A 7 -3.99 14.48 15.21
CA ASP A 7 -3.43 15.37 16.23
C ASP A 7 -2.05 14.88 16.65
N ALA A 8 -1.92 13.56 16.88
CA ALA A 8 -0.64 12.94 17.17
C ALA A 8 0.34 13.10 16.00
N LEU A 9 -0.10 12.89 14.75
CA LEU A 9 0.74 13.10 13.57
C LEU A 9 1.22 14.55 13.47
N GLN A 10 0.34 15.52 13.67
CA GLN A 10 0.70 16.93 13.63
C GLN A 10 1.72 17.29 14.73
N ALA A 11 1.52 16.81 15.95
CA ALA A 11 2.45 17.02 17.06
C ALA A 11 3.85 16.45 16.75
N LEU A 12 3.93 15.20 16.27
CA LEU A 12 5.18 14.56 15.90
C LEU A 12 5.91 15.27 14.75
N LEU A 13 5.17 15.70 13.73
CA LEU A 13 5.74 16.47 12.61
C LEU A 13 6.28 17.83 13.08
N HIS A 14 5.60 18.47 14.04
CA HIS A 14 6.05 19.73 14.61
C HIS A 14 7.31 19.56 15.45
N GLU A 15 7.34 18.55 16.33
CA GLU A 15 8.43 18.29 17.27
C GLU A 15 9.69 17.79 16.57
N HIS A 16 9.54 16.75 15.71
CA HIS A 16 10.69 16.03 15.17
C HIS A 16 11.12 16.46 13.77
N ARG A 17 10.27 17.20 13.04
CA ARG A 17 10.55 17.66 11.67
C ARG A 17 11.11 16.56 10.75
N PRO A 18 10.47 15.39 10.67
CA PRO A 18 10.96 14.29 9.87
C PRO A 18 11.01 14.69 8.38
N LYS A 19 11.98 14.14 7.66
CA LYS A 19 12.09 14.35 6.21
C LYS A 19 11.10 13.52 5.42
N VAL A 20 10.73 12.36 5.97
CA VAL A 20 9.89 11.36 5.30
C VAL A 20 8.93 10.73 6.30
N PHE A 21 7.67 10.57 5.87
CA PHE A 21 6.63 9.81 6.56
C PHE A 21 6.27 8.58 5.73
N PHE A 22 6.51 7.38 6.27
CA PHE A 22 6.11 6.12 5.64
C PHE A 22 4.72 5.72 6.10
N THR A 23 3.85 5.35 5.17
CA THR A 23 2.50 4.91 5.49
C THR A 23 1.99 3.83 4.53
N GLN A 24 1.16 2.93 5.03
CA GLN A 24 0.29 2.08 4.23
C GLN A 24 -1.12 2.64 4.31
N SER A 25 -1.51 3.41 3.32
CA SER A 25 -2.80 4.11 3.30
C SER A 25 -4.00 3.18 3.10
N LEU A 26 -3.80 2.05 2.44
CA LEU A 26 -4.84 1.07 2.09
C LEU A 26 -4.47 -0.33 2.60
N ALA A 27 -5.47 -1.07 3.09
CA ALA A 27 -5.31 -2.43 3.62
C ALA A 27 -4.11 -2.58 4.56
N HIS A 28 -3.97 -1.63 5.48
CA HIS A 28 -2.84 -1.48 6.38
C HIS A 28 -2.47 -2.78 7.11
N ASN A 29 -1.21 -3.13 7.10
CA ASN A 29 -0.66 -4.24 7.88
C ASN A 29 -0.29 -3.74 9.31
N PRO A 30 -0.85 -4.29 10.38
CA PRO A 30 -1.69 -5.50 10.45
C PRO A 30 -3.19 -5.24 10.57
N THR A 31 -3.65 -4.01 10.63
CA THR A 31 -5.01 -3.66 11.05
C THR A 31 -6.10 -3.93 9.99
N GLY A 32 -5.71 -4.10 8.72
CA GLY A 32 -6.65 -4.23 7.60
C GLY A 32 -7.41 -2.96 7.27
N GLY A 33 -7.19 -1.86 8.01
CA GLY A 33 -7.87 -0.57 7.80
C GLY A 33 -7.38 0.16 6.55
N SER A 34 -8.16 1.12 6.10
CA SER A 34 -7.78 2.02 5.01
C SER A 34 -8.07 3.45 5.40
N ILE A 35 -7.25 4.38 4.92
CA ILE A 35 -7.39 5.79 5.24
C ILE A 35 -8.68 6.35 4.66
N SER A 36 -9.39 7.17 5.44
CA SER A 36 -10.55 7.91 4.94
C SER A 36 -10.11 9.11 4.09
N LEU A 37 -10.92 9.52 3.13
CA LEU A 37 -10.60 10.64 2.24
C LEU A 37 -10.30 11.95 3.02
N PRO A 38 -11.06 12.34 4.07
CA PRO A 38 -10.73 13.53 4.85
C PRO A 38 -9.35 13.44 5.51
N LYS A 39 -8.99 12.27 6.07
CA LYS A 39 -7.67 12.07 6.67
C LYS A 39 -6.56 12.03 5.63
N ALA A 40 -6.80 11.45 4.45
CA ALA A 40 -5.86 11.48 3.34
C ALA A 40 -5.49 12.93 2.95
N HIS A 41 -6.49 13.78 2.76
CA HIS A 41 -6.26 15.21 2.51
C HIS A 41 -5.51 15.89 3.66
N ARG A 42 -5.85 15.57 4.92
CA ARG A 42 -5.16 16.15 6.07
C ARG A 42 -3.70 15.72 6.16
N VAL A 43 -3.37 14.46 5.86
CA VAL A 43 -1.98 13.98 5.77
C VAL A 43 -1.19 14.79 4.75
N LEU A 44 -1.74 14.99 3.56
CA LEU A 44 -1.08 15.76 2.50
C LEU A 44 -0.89 17.23 2.87
N GLN A 45 -1.88 17.86 3.51
CA GLN A 45 -1.75 19.23 4.03
C GLN A 45 -0.63 19.33 5.08
N LEU A 46 -0.57 18.41 6.04
CA LEU A 46 0.48 18.38 7.04
C LEU A 46 1.86 18.13 6.42
N ALA A 47 1.95 17.20 5.46
CA ALA A 47 3.19 16.94 4.74
C ALA A 47 3.69 18.19 4.01
N ALA A 48 2.82 18.95 3.37
CA ALA A 48 3.15 20.23 2.74
C ALA A 48 3.59 21.29 3.76
N GLN A 49 2.83 21.45 4.86
CA GLN A 49 3.10 22.42 5.92
C GLN A 49 4.47 22.22 6.58
N PHE A 50 4.84 20.96 6.82
CA PHE A 50 6.10 20.62 7.50
C PHE A 50 7.24 20.24 6.56
N ASN A 51 7.04 20.40 5.26
CA ASN A 51 8.00 20.03 4.20
C ASN A 51 8.52 18.59 4.35
N CYS A 52 7.59 17.66 4.56
CA CYS A 52 7.83 16.24 4.72
C CYS A 52 7.40 15.50 3.43
N LEU A 53 8.21 14.58 2.93
CA LEU A 53 7.80 13.65 1.87
C LEU A 53 6.95 12.53 2.47
N VAL A 54 6.04 11.99 1.69
CA VAL A 54 5.26 10.82 2.07
C VAL A 54 5.67 9.65 1.20
N VAL A 55 6.01 8.52 1.81
CA VAL A 55 6.18 7.25 1.09
C VAL A 55 4.93 6.41 1.32
N GLU A 56 4.14 6.23 0.27
CA GLU A 56 2.94 5.40 0.29
C GLU A 56 3.30 3.98 -0.18
N ASP A 57 3.33 3.03 0.77
CA ASP A 57 3.54 1.61 0.50
C ASP A 57 2.18 0.93 0.25
N ASP A 58 1.91 0.52 -0.99
CA ASP A 58 0.65 -0.09 -1.40
C ASP A 58 0.86 -1.48 -2.05
N PRO A 59 1.28 -2.48 -1.25
CA PRO A 59 1.55 -3.82 -1.76
C PRO A 59 0.29 -4.58 -2.20
N PHE A 60 -0.88 -4.05 -1.88
CA PHE A 60 -2.20 -4.63 -2.19
C PHE A 60 -2.98 -3.82 -3.23
N ALA A 61 -2.33 -2.89 -3.93
CA ALA A 61 -2.92 -1.95 -4.88
C ALA A 61 -3.99 -2.55 -5.79
N ASP A 62 -3.61 -3.62 -6.47
CA ASP A 62 -4.45 -4.26 -7.47
C ASP A 62 -5.59 -5.12 -6.88
N LEU A 63 -5.56 -5.38 -5.58
CA LEU A 63 -6.60 -6.10 -4.85
C LEU A 63 -7.68 -5.17 -4.29
N GLN A 64 -7.39 -3.88 -4.18
CA GLN A 64 -8.33 -2.89 -3.67
C GLN A 64 -9.48 -2.62 -4.65
N ALA A 65 -10.56 -2.03 -4.13
CA ALA A 65 -11.65 -1.54 -4.95
C ALA A 65 -11.17 -0.42 -5.90
N ALA A 66 -11.77 -0.34 -7.08
CA ALA A 66 -11.54 0.78 -7.96
C ALA A 66 -11.95 2.09 -7.26
N GLY A 67 -11.10 3.12 -7.35
CA GLY A 67 -11.37 4.42 -6.73
C GLY A 67 -11.01 4.53 -5.25
N ALA A 68 -10.35 3.55 -4.65
CA ALA A 68 -9.79 3.70 -3.31
C ALA A 68 -8.83 4.92 -3.27
N PRO A 69 -8.95 5.80 -2.25
CA PRO A 69 -8.20 7.05 -2.21
C PRO A 69 -6.73 6.80 -1.92
N ARG A 70 -5.88 6.80 -2.94
CA ARG A 70 -4.43 6.77 -2.80
C ARG A 70 -3.88 8.17 -2.60
N LEU A 71 -2.99 8.33 -1.65
CA LEU A 71 -2.30 9.61 -1.42
C LEU A 71 -1.56 10.07 -2.67
N ALA A 72 -0.88 9.16 -3.36
CA ALA A 72 -0.19 9.43 -4.61
C ALA A 72 -1.10 10.00 -5.72
N ALA A 73 -2.33 9.48 -5.83
CA ALA A 73 -3.30 9.97 -6.80
C ALA A 73 -3.86 11.35 -6.43
N LEU A 74 -4.07 11.60 -5.14
CA LEU A 74 -4.57 12.89 -4.63
C LEU A 74 -3.51 13.99 -4.72
N ASP A 75 -2.24 13.65 -4.50
CA ASP A 75 -1.10 14.54 -4.52
C ASP A 75 -0.47 14.72 -5.92
N GLN A 76 -0.90 13.92 -6.90
CA GLN A 76 -0.34 13.88 -8.26
C GLN A 76 1.18 13.61 -8.28
N LEU A 77 1.69 12.88 -7.28
CA LEU A 77 3.11 12.54 -7.12
C LEU A 77 4.05 13.75 -6.88
N GLU A 78 3.54 14.87 -6.42
CA GLU A 78 4.38 16.04 -6.12
C GLU A 78 5.26 15.82 -4.87
N ARG A 79 4.66 15.31 -3.79
CA ARG A 79 5.32 15.01 -2.51
C ARG A 79 5.22 13.55 -2.11
N VAL A 80 4.36 12.78 -2.76
CA VAL A 80 4.18 11.36 -2.49
C VAL A 80 5.08 10.54 -3.41
N ILE A 81 5.88 9.67 -2.80
CA ILE A 81 6.60 8.59 -3.48
C ILE A 81 5.77 7.33 -3.28
N TYR A 82 5.21 6.83 -4.37
CA TYR A 82 4.38 5.63 -4.36
C TYR A 82 5.23 4.39 -4.58
N VAL A 83 5.07 3.40 -3.72
CA VAL A 83 5.80 2.12 -3.78
C VAL A 83 4.81 0.98 -3.85
N SER A 84 5.01 0.07 -4.80
CA SER A 84 4.21 -1.14 -4.89
C SER A 84 5.02 -2.31 -5.46
N SER A 85 4.46 -3.52 -5.37
CA SER A 85 5.13 -4.72 -5.86
C SER A 85 4.16 -5.80 -6.31
N PHE A 86 4.66 -6.73 -7.12
CA PHE A 86 3.91 -7.92 -7.54
C PHE A 86 4.03 -9.09 -6.56
N SER A 87 4.70 -8.90 -5.41
CA SER A 87 4.93 -9.96 -4.43
C SER A 87 3.65 -10.55 -3.84
N LYS A 88 2.61 -9.74 -3.68
CA LYS A 88 1.31 -10.16 -3.11
C LYS A 88 0.27 -10.53 -4.16
N THR A 89 0.48 -10.10 -5.38
CA THR A 89 -0.49 -10.26 -6.48
C THR A 89 -0.06 -11.29 -7.53
N LEU A 90 1.23 -11.59 -7.64
CA LEU A 90 1.77 -12.66 -8.51
C LEU A 90 2.55 -13.68 -7.69
N SER A 91 3.78 -13.35 -7.32
CA SER A 91 4.64 -14.21 -6.53
C SER A 91 5.74 -13.42 -5.83
N ALA A 92 5.96 -13.70 -4.57
CA ALA A 92 7.05 -13.10 -3.79
C ALA A 92 8.44 -13.45 -4.36
N GLY A 93 8.59 -14.62 -4.99
CA GLY A 93 9.84 -15.08 -5.59
C GLY A 93 10.28 -14.30 -6.84
N LEU A 94 9.37 -13.56 -7.49
CA LEU A 94 9.72 -12.75 -8.67
C LEU A 94 10.58 -11.52 -8.33
N ARG A 95 10.47 -10.99 -7.12
CA ARG A 95 11.21 -9.82 -6.63
C ARG A 95 11.07 -8.57 -7.53
N VAL A 96 9.90 -8.38 -8.13
CA VAL A 96 9.58 -7.22 -8.97
C VAL A 96 8.66 -6.28 -8.25
N GLY A 97 8.99 -5.01 -8.27
CA GLY A 97 8.19 -3.89 -7.76
C GLY A 97 8.48 -2.63 -8.56
N TYR A 98 7.82 -1.56 -8.21
CA TYR A 98 8.00 -0.28 -8.86
C TYR A 98 7.81 0.87 -7.88
N ILE A 99 8.44 2.00 -8.22
CA ILE A 99 8.34 3.26 -7.49
C ILE A 99 7.91 4.33 -8.49
N ALA A 100 6.97 5.18 -8.08
CA ALA A 100 6.55 6.34 -8.85
C ALA A 100 6.62 7.61 -7.98
N GLY A 101 7.03 8.72 -8.56
CA GLY A 101 7.17 9.99 -7.85
C GLY A 101 7.74 11.07 -8.76
N ALA A 102 7.99 12.25 -8.21
CA ALA A 102 8.60 13.35 -8.94
C ALA A 102 9.99 12.94 -9.48
N ALA A 103 10.31 13.36 -10.71
CA ALA A 103 11.52 12.94 -11.44
C ALA A 103 12.81 13.11 -10.63
N GLN A 104 12.93 14.20 -9.87
CA GLN A 104 14.11 14.46 -9.02
C GLN A 104 14.34 13.35 -7.98
N HIS A 105 13.28 12.83 -7.37
CA HIS A 105 13.38 11.75 -6.38
C HIS A 105 13.64 10.40 -7.05
N ILE A 106 12.99 10.15 -8.18
CA ILE A 106 13.18 8.90 -8.92
C ILE A 106 14.59 8.77 -9.46
N ASN A 107 15.16 9.84 -10.03
CA ASN A 107 16.54 9.84 -10.52
C ASN A 107 17.53 9.53 -9.39
N ALA A 108 17.41 10.21 -8.24
CA ALA A 108 18.26 9.94 -7.09
C ALA A 108 18.13 8.49 -6.56
N LEU A 109 16.90 7.93 -6.57
CA LEU A 109 16.68 6.54 -6.19
C LEU A 109 17.25 5.55 -7.21
N CYS A 110 17.23 5.87 -8.51
CA CYS A 110 17.89 5.09 -9.55
C CYS A 110 19.41 5.05 -9.35
N ASP A 111 20.03 6.19 -9.07
CA ASP A 111 21.46 6.27 -8.78
C ASP A 111 21.82 5.44 -7.54
N LEU A 112 21.03 5.55 -6.47
CA LEU A 112 21.21 4.76 -5.26
C LEU A 112 21.01 3.24 -5.52
N LYS A 113 20.03 2.86 -6.34
CA LYS A 113 19.83 1.47 -6.75
C LYS A 113 21.05 0.90 -7.45
N MET A 114 21.70 1.68 -8.33
CA MET A 114 22.91 1.25 -9.04
C MET A 114 24.05 0.87 -8.10
N VAL A 115 24.21 1.59 -7.00
CA VAL A 115 25.31 1.32 -6.05
C VAL A 115 24.95 0.29 -4.96
N THR A 116 23.66 0.03 -4.74
CA THR A 116 23.22 -0.89 -3.66
C THR A 116 22.80 -2.26 -4.17
N VAL A 117 22.09 -2.33 -5.28
CA VAL A 117 21.46 -3.55 -5.81
C VAL A 117 21.95 -3.88 -7.23
N VAL A 118 22.59 -2.91 -7.89
CA VAL A 118 23.01 -2.94 -9.28
C VAL A 118 21.79 -2.96 -10.23
N SER A 119 21.09 -4.08 -10.34
CA SER A 119 19.87 -4.20 -11.14
C SER A 119 18.98 -5.34 -10.63
N THR A 120 17.71 -5.27 -10.97
CA THR A 120 16.79 -6.41 -10.90
C THR A 120 16.95 -7.27 -12.16
N SER A 121 16.48 -8.50 -12.13
CA SER A 121 16.56 -9.42 -13.28
C SER A 121 15.68 -8.93 -14.44
N ASP A 122 16.29 -8.49 -15.54
CA ASP A 122 15.57 -8.10 -16.77
C ASP A 122 14.66 -9.22 -17.29
N PHE A 123 15.09 -10.47 -17.19
CA PHE A 123 14.28 -11.63 -17.58
C PHE A 123 12.96 -11.67 -16.78
N VAL A 124 13.01 -11.48 -15.45
CA VAL A 124 11.83 -11.54 -14.59
C VAL A 124 10.93 -10.31 -14.84
N GLU A 125 11.50 -9.14 -15.05
CA GLU A 125 10.74 -7.93 -15.39
C GLU A 125 10.00 -8.12 -16.72
N ARG A 126 10.63 -8.71 -17.75
CA ARG A 126 10.00 -9.06 -19.03
C ARG A 126 8.87 -10.07 -18.87
N VAL A 127 9.04 -11.07 -18.02
CA VAL A 127 7.96 -12.04 -17.70
C VAL A 127 6.76 -11.31 -17.10
N VAL A 128 6.97 -10.44 -16.11
CA VAL A 128 5.89 -9.66 -15.50
C VAL A 128 5.23 -8.74 -16.54
N HIS A 129 6.02 -8.04 -17.35
CA HIS A 129 5.51 -7.21 -18.45
C HIS A 129 4.64 -8.01 -19.41
N GLN A 130 5.09 -9.20 -19.84
CA GLN A 130 4.33 -10.08 -20.72
C GLN A 130 3.00 -10.52 -20.09
N LEU A 131 3.00 -10.89 -18.80
CA LEU A 131 1.77 -11.26 -18.09
C LEU A 131 0.75 -10.11 -18.03
N ILE A 132 1.23 -8.87 -17.88
CA ILE A 132 0.38 -7.68 -17.87
C ILE A 132 -0.20 -7.41 -19.26
N THR A 133 0.66 -7.31 -20.27
CA THR A 133 0.28 -6.91 -21.63
C THR A 133 -0.62 -7.92 -22.34
N THR A 134 -0.47 -9.22 -22.05
CA THR A 134 -1.34 -10.29 -22.59
C THR A 134 -2.63 -10.48 -21.79
N GLY A 135 -2.85 -9.71 -20.71
CA GLY A 135 -4.02 -9.80 -19.86
C GLY A 135 -4.07 -11.04 -18.96
N HIS A 136 -3.01 -11.85 -18.91
CA HIS A 136 -2.92 -12.98 -17.97
C HIS A 136 -2.96 -12.52 -16.51
N TYR A 137 -2.25 -11.43 -16.20
CA TYR A 137 -2.24 -10.82 -14.88
C TYR A 137 -3.65 -10.42 -14.43
N ARG A 138 -4.41 -9.72 -15.26
CA ARG A 138 -5.79 -9.30 -14.95
C ARG A 138 -6.71 -10.49 -14.65
N ARG A 139 -6.62 -11.58 -15.45
CA ARG A 139 -7.39 -12.82 -15.21
C ARG A 139 -6.97 -13.50 -13.90
N HIS A 140 -5.68 -13.50 -13.61
CA HIS A 140 -5.16 -14.03 -12.36
C HIS A 140 -5.68 -13.23 -11.15
N LEU A 141 -5.64 -11.90 -11.19
CA LEU A 141 -6.18 -11.04 -10.14
C LEU A 141 -7.66 -11.29 -9.86
N ALA A 142 -8.48 -11.45 -10.89
CA ALA A 142 -9.90 -11.74 -10.70
C ALA A 142 -10.13 -13.05 -9.91
N ARG A 143 -9.37 -14.11 -10.25
CA ARG A 143 -9.41 -15.38 -9.50
C ARG A 143 -8.88 -15.24 -8.08
N LEU A 144 -7.78 -14.49 -7.90
CA LEU A 144 -7.18 -14.24 -6.59
C LEU A 144 -8.16 -13.50 -5.67
N LYS A 145 -8.80 -12.43 -6.16
CA LYS A 145 -9.82 -11.69 -5.41
C LYS A 145 -10.95 -12.60 -4.96
N SER A 146 -11.54 -13.37 -5.85
CA SER A 146 -12.63 -14.29 -5.50
C SER A 146 -12.22 -15.29 -4.42
N ARG A 147 -11.00 -15.83 -4.48
CA ARG A 147 -10.47 -16.74 -3.46
C ARG A 147 -10.24 -16.06 -2.12
N LEU A 148 -9.70 -14.85 -2.14
CA LEU A 148 -9.49 -14.05 -0.93
C LEU A 148 -10.82 -13.72 -0.24
N ASP A 149 -11.82 -13.27 -0.99
CA ASP A 149 -13.15 -12.96 -0.45
C ASP A 149 -13.79 -14.18 0.20
N ALA A 150 -13.74 -15.34 -0.44
CA ALA A 150 -14.25 -16.59 0.11
C ALA A 150 -13.49 -17.01 1.39
N THR A 151 -12.16 -16.89 1.38
CA THR A 151 -11.31 -17.22 2.53
C THR A 151 -11.57 -16.28 3.70
N LEU A 152 -11.69 -14.98 3.41
CA LEU A 152 -11.99 -13.95 4.41
C LEU A 152 -13.35 -14.21 5.08
N ALA A 153 -14.38 -14.50 4.29
CA ALA A 153 -15.71 -14.83 4.80
C ALA A 153 -15.68 -16.09 5.71
N ALA A 154 -14.95 -17.13 5.30
CA ALA A 154 -14.78 -18.34 6.09
C ALA A 154 -14.04 -18.08 7.41
N ALA A 155 -12.97 -17.29 7.37
CA ALA A 155 -12.19 -16.91 8.54
C ALA A 155 -13.00 -16.07 9.53
N LEU A 156 -13.76 -15.08 9.06
CA LEU A 156 -14.66 -14.26 9.88
C LEU A 156 -15.70 -15.13 10.57
N LYS A 157 -16.32 -16.07 9.84
CA LYS A 157 -17.29 -17.01 10.42
C LYS A 157 -16.67 -17.90 11.49
N ALA A 158 -15.43 -18.36 11.28
CA ALA A 158 -14.73 -19.19 12.27
C ALA A 158 -14.39 -18.41 13.53
N LEU A 159 -13.89 -17.17 13.40
CA LEU A 159 -13.56 -16.29 14.52
C LEU A 159 -14.80 -15.92 15.35
N HIS A 160 -15.91 -15.60 14.69
CA HIS A 160 -17.17 -15.31 15.39
C HIS A 160 -17.71 -16.52 16.16
N ARG A 161 -17.53 -17.74 15.64
CA ARG A 161 -17.97 -18.97 16.36
C ARG A 161 -17.25 -19.19 17.69
N VAL A 162 -16.02 -18.74 17.80
CA VAL A 162 -15.22 -18.82 19.04
C VAL A 162 -15.31 -17.55 19.89
N GLY A 163 -16.25 -16.64 19.57
CA GLY A 163 -16.52 -15.44 20.35
C GLY A 163 -15.51 -14.31 20.19
N LEU A 164 -14.61 -14.40 19.19
CA LEU A 164 -13.62 -13.36 18.96
C LEU A 164 -14.21 -12.19 18.17
N GLN A 165 -13.90 -10.97 18.61
CA GLN A 165 -14.30 -9.75 17.93
C GLN A 165 -13.26 -9.37 16.91
N VAL A 166 -13.68 -9.27 15.64
CA VAL A 166 -12.85 -8.81 14.55
C VAL A 166 -13.15 -7.34 14.27
N GLN A 167 -12.11 -6.50 14.19
CA GLN A 167 -12.29 -5.12 13.80
C GLN A 167 -12.70 -5.05 12.32
N PRO A 168 -13.56 -4.09 11.94
CA PRO A 168 -13.91 -3.89 10.55
C PRO A 168 -12.66 -3.69 9.71
N CYS A 169 -12.48 -4.52 8.70
CA CYS A 169 -11.42 -4.41 7.71
C CYS A 169 -12.01 -4.00 6.36
N GLY A 170 -11.23 -3.26 5.57
CA GLY A 170 -11.60 -2.93 4.19
C GLY A 170 -11.63 -4.18 3.28
N ALA A 171 -12.32 -4.09 2.14
CA ALA A 171 -12.28 -5.13 1.12
C ALA A 171 -10.87 -5.26 0.52
N GLY A 172 -10.45 -6.48 0.17
CA GLY A 172 -9.19 -6.74 -0.56
C GLY A 172 -7.93 -6.82 0.31
N GLY A 173 -8.07 -6.83 1.66
CA GLY A 173 -6.93 -7.01 2.56
C GLY A 173 -6.62 -8.47 2.87
N TYR A 174 -5.37 -8.73 3.28
CA TYR A 174 -4.91 -10.06 3.74
C TYR A 174 -5.02 -10.23 5.26
N TYR A 175 -5.37 -9.18 6.01
CA TYR A 175 -5.25 -9.13 7.45
C TYR A 175 -6.61 -9.00 8.12
N LEU A 176 -6.78 -9.75 9.20
CA LEU A 176 -7.86 -9.61 10.15
C LEU A 176 -7.25 -9.21 11.50
N TRP A 177 -7.68 -8.08 12.03
CA TRP A 177 -7.27 -7.62 13.34
C TRP A 177 -8.28 -8.08 14.38
N VAL A 178 -7.83 -8.93 15.29
CA VAL A 178 -8.69 -9.55 16.29
C VAL A 178 -8.33 -9.03 17.67
N ARG A 179 -9.32 -8.62 18.45
CA ARG A 179 -9.15 -8.30 19.87
C ARG A 179 -9.31 -9.58 20.68
N LEU A 180 -8.30 -9.90 21.47
CA LEU A 180 -8.38 -10.95 22.48
C LEU A 180 -9.12 -10.41 23.72
N PRO A 181 -9.86 -11.28 24.46
CA PRO A 181 -10.56 -10.91 25.69
C PRO A 181 -9.61 -10.52 26.80
#